data_d73b3840aea4283acdebbe0efac297e3
#
_entry.id   d73b3840aea4283acdebbe0efac297e3
#
_cell.length_a   1.000
_cell.length_b   1.000
_cell.length_c   1.000
_cell.angle_alpha   90.00
_cell.angle_beta   90.00
_cell.angle_gamma   90.00
#
_symmetry.space_group_name_H-M   'P 1'
#
loop_
_entity.id
_entity.type
_entity.pdbx_description
1 polymer ?
#
loop_
_entity_poly.entity_id
_entity_poly.type
_entity_poly.pdbx_seq_one_letter_code
_entity_poly.pdbx_strand_id
1 'polypeptide(L)'
;MVRRIRASYYLLGAQLGRFGHARNAMPGGCNFGVRPIDQHIKGFEAMGAEVDESGGYVTCDAPEGGLKGGHVYFDMVSVGATMNILLAATLASGMTIIENCAKEPHIVDLANFLNAMGARISGAGTDVIKVRGVRSVLRFPTCHRQQRCIRT
;
A
#
# COMPACT_ATOMS: atom_id res chain seq x y z
N MET A 1 -9.19 -10.21 18.91
CA MET A 1 -8.03 -9.36 19.27
C MET A 1 -7.59 -8.42 18.14
N VAL A 2 -7.64 -8.82 16.89
CA VAL A 2 -7.22 -8.02 15.71
C VAL A 2 -8.06 -6.74 15.50
N ARG A 3 -9.33 -6.71 15.88
CA ARG A 3 -10.21 -5.53 15.76
C ARG A 3 -9.73 -4.27 16.51
N ARG A 4 -8.74 -4.40 17.40
CA ARG A 4 -8.19 -3.27 18.19
C ARG A 4 -6.93 -2.66 17.58
N ILE A 5 -6.36 -3.27 16.53
CA ILE A 5 -5.10 -2.82 15.94
C ILE A 5 -5.41 -2.10 14.62
N ARG A 6 -5.34 -0.76 14.65
CA ARG A 6 -5.56 0.08 13.45
C ARG A 6 -4.55 -0.18 12.34
N ALA A 7 -3.33 -0.59 12.69
CA ALA A 7 -2.28 -0.92 11.74
C ALA A 7 -2.59 -2.14 10.85
N SER A 8 -3.64 -2.93 11.15
CA SER A 8 -4.05 -4.07 10.32
C SER A 8 -4.41 -3.67 8.89
N TYR A 9 -4.87 -2.44 8.65
CA TYR A 9 -5.16 -1.95 7.30
C TYR A 9 -3.95 -1.87 6.38
N TYR A 10 -2.78 -1.54 6.91
CA TYR A 10 -1.57 -1.49 6.08
C TYR A 10 -1.19 -2.85 5.50
N LEU A 11 -1.71 -3.92 6.08
CA LEU A 11 -1.51 -5.27 5.55
C LEU A 11 -2.34 -5.55 4.30
N LEU A 12 -3.45 -4.83 4.06
CA LEU A 12 -4.31 -5.05 2.90
C LEU A 12 -3.54 -4.90 1.59
N GLY A 13 -2.86 -3.76 1.40
CA GLY A 13 -2.09 -3.51 0.18
C GLY A 13 -0.95 -4.49 -0.04
N ALA A 14 -0.22 -4.82 1.05
CA ALA A 14 0.88 -5.77 0.99
C ALA A 14 0.42 -7.20 0.67
N GLN A 15 -0.69 -7.65 1.29
CA GLN A 15 -1.27 -8.97 1.04
C GLN A 15 -1.85 -9.06 -0.36
N LEU A 16 -2.63 -8.07 -0.77
CA LEU A 16 -3.25 -8.02 -2.09
C LEU A 16 -2.20 -8.04 -3.20
N GLY A 17 -1.16 -7.20 -3.09
CA GLY A 17 -0.09 -7.19 -4.08
C GLY A 17 0.71 -8.50 -4.14
N ARG A 18 0.89 -9.18 -3.00
CA ARG A 18 1.71 -10.38 -2.94
C ARG A 18 0.95 -11.68 -3.23
N PHE A 19 -0.26 -11.79 -2.73
CA PHE A 19 -1.02 -13.04 -2.75
C PHE A 19 -2.25 -12.98 -3.68
N GLY A 20 -2.58 -11.79 -4.19
CA GLY A 20 -3.80 -11.56 -4.97
C GLY A 20 -5.08 -11.60 -4.14
N HIS A 21 -4.98 -11.85 -2.84
CA HIS A 21 -6.10 -11.90 -1.90
C HIS A 21 -5.70 -11.26 -0.57
N ALA A 22 -6.59 -10.47 0.01
CA ALA A 22 -6.43 -9.90 1.33
C ALA A 22 -7.76 -9.88 2.07
N ARG A 23 -7.77 -10.29 3.35
CA ARG A 23 -8.95 -10.21 4.20
C ARG A 23 -8.56 -9.73 5.59
N ASN A 24 -9.04 -8.56 5.95
CA ASN A 24 -8.77 -7.96 7.27
C ASN A 24 -10.06 -7.54 7.94
N ALA A 25 -10.08 -7.66 9.27
CA ALA A 25 -11.21 -7.19 10.05
C ALA A 25 -11.33 -5.66 9.94
N MET A 26 -12.54 -5.16 9.75
CA MET A 26 -12.79 -3.73 9.86
C MET A 26 -12.30 -3.22 11.21
N PRO A 27 -11.53 -2.14 11.27
CA PRO A 27 -11.13 -1.57 12.54
C PRO A 27 -12.37 -1.09 13.27
N GLY A 28 -12.51 -1.54 14.49
CA GLY A 28 -13.46 -0.96 15.41
C GLY A 28 -13.21 0.53 15.57
N GLY A 29 -14.27 1.32 15.70
CA GLY A 29 -14.17 2.75 15.91
C GLY A 29 -13.24 3.09 17.08
N CYS A 30 -12.34 4.01 16.85
CA CYS A 30 -11.63 4.70 17.93
C CYS A 30 -12.53 5.84 18.42
N ASN A 31 -12.33 6.31 19.66
CA ASN A 31 -13.05 7.47 20.23
C ASN A 31 -12.95 8.77 19.39
N PHE A 32 -12.21 8.75 18.28
CA PHE A 32 -12.02 9.86 17.32
C PHE A 32 -12.89 9.72 16.04
N GLY A 33 -13.93 8.86 16.04
CA GLY A 33 -14.88 8.73 14.93
C GLY A 33 -14.52 7.62 13.91
N VAL A 34 -15.49 7.35 13.04
CA VAL A 34 -15.36 6.46 11.89
C VAL A 34 -14.40 7.11 10.91
N ARG A 35 -13.28 6.45 10.61
CA ARG A 35 -12.42 6.89 9.50
C ARG A 35 -12.80 6.08 8.26
N PRO A 36 -13.27 6.76 7.23
CA PRO A 36 -13.64 6.10 5.98
C PRO A 36 -12.41 5.43 5.37
N ILE A 37 -12.59 4.19 4.91
CA ILE A 37 -11.60 3.44 4.13
C ILE A 37 -11.82 3.61 2.63
N ASP A 38 -12.76 4.47 2.26
CA ASP A 38 -13.21 4.71 0.90
C ASP A 38 -12.04 4.97 -0.05
N GLN A 39 -11.04 5.74 0.40
CA GLN A 39 -9.87 6.03 -0.43
C GLN A 39 -8.99 4.80 -0.68
N HIS A 40 -8.96 3.84 0.27
CA HIS A 40 -8.25 2.57 0.09
C HIS A 40 -8.98 1.71 -0.93
N ILE A 41 -10.30 1.58 -0.79
CA ILE A 41 -11.16 0.80 -1.68
C ILE A 41 -11.07 1.35 -3.09
N LYS A 42 -11.31 2.67 -3.25
CA LYS A 42 -11.19 3.36 -4.54
C LYS A 42 -9.85 3.09 -5.23
N GLY A 43 -8.76 3.12 -4.47
CA GLY A 43 -7.44 2.84 -5.00
C GLY A 43 -7.25 1.39 -5.44
N PHE A 44 -7.77 0.42 -4.69
CA PHE A 44 -7.70 -1.00 -5.08
C PHE A 44 -8.58 -1.30 -6.29
N GLU A 45 -9.80 -0.76 -6.35
CA GLU A 45 -10.71 -0.89 -7.50
C GLU A 45 -10.11 -0.28 -8.76
N ALA A 46 -9.46 0.89 -8.66
CA ALA A 46 -8.77 1.51 -9.79
C ALA A 46 -7.61 0.64 -10.33
N MET A 47 -7.10 -0.29 -9.53
CA MET A 47 -6.10 -1.30 -9.91
C MET A 47 -6.73 -2.62 -10.33
N GLY A 48 -8.07 -2.68 -10.42
CA GLY A 48 -8.84 -3.83 -10.87
C GLY A 48 -9.15 -4.87 -9.80
N ALA A 49 -8.96 -4.56 -8.51
CA ALA A 49 -9.37 -5.45 -7.44
C ALA A 49 -10.89 -5.37 -7.21
N GLU A 50 -11.49 -6.50 -6.84
CA GLU A 50 -12.83 -6.56 -6.29
C GLU A 50 -12.77 -6.40 -4.78
N VAL A 51 -13.61 -5.54 -4.21
CA VAL A 51 -13.63 -5.26 -2.77
C VAL A 51 -15.01 -5.55 -2.20
N ASP A 52 -15.06 -6.36 -1.16
CA ASP A 52 -16.26 -6.69 -0.40
C ASP A 52 -16.12 -6.24 1.06
N GLU A 53 -17.11 -5.48 1.52
CA GLU A 53 -17.21 -4.97 2.88
C GLU A 53 -18.38 -5.65 3.61
N SER A 54 -18.26 -6.94 3.87
CA SER A 54 -19.32 -7.69 4.52
C SER A 54 -18.85 -8.34 5.84
N GLY A 55 -19.80 -8.59 6.73
CA GLY A 55 -19.54 -9.32 7.99
C GLY A 55 -18.51 -8.69 8.93
N GLY A 56 -18.22 -7.38 8.78
CA GLY A 56 -17.21 -6.67 9.58
C GLY A 56 -15.78 -6.96 9.14
N TYR A 57 -15.61 -7.38 7.90
CA TYR A 57 -14.32 -7.59 7.23
C TYR A 57 -14.28 -6.79 5.93
N VAL A 58 -13.06 -6.44 5.52
CA VAL A 58 -12.77 -5.97 4.18
C VAL A 58 -12.02 -7.09 3.48
N THR A 59 -12.58 -7.57 2.39
CA THR A 59 -11.98 -8.60 1.54
C THR A 59 -11.65 -7.96 0.21
N CYS A 60 -10.42 -8.13 -0.27
CA CYS A 60 -9.96 -7.61 -1.55
C CYS A 60 -9.40 -8.78 -2.36
N ASP A 61 -9.87 -8.92 -3.59
CA ASP A 61 -9.45 -9.96 -4.52
C ASP A 61 -8.92 -9.33 -5.80
N ALA A 62 -7.71 -9.71 -6.19
CA ALA A 62 -7.14 -9.30 -7.46
C ALA A 62 -7.74 -10.14 -8.60
N PRO A 63 -7.88 -9.57 -9.81
CA PRO A 63 -8.34 -10.32 -10.97
C PRO A 63 -7.35 -11.41 -11.38
N GLU A 64 -7.80 -12.33 -12.25
CA GLU A 64 -6.91 -13.30 -12.87
C GLU A 64 -5.73 -12.60 -13.56
N GLY A 65 -4.51 -13.02 -13.21
CA GLY A 65 -3.28 -12.37 -13.68
C GLY A 65 -2.75 -11.29 -12.75
N GLY A 66 -3.40 -11.04 -11.61
CA GLY A 66 -2.96 -10.08 -10.59
C GLY A 66 -3.42 -8.65 -10.83
N LEU A 67 -3.03 -7.77 -9.92
CA LEU A 67 -3.36 -6.34 -10.02
C LEU A 67 -2.75 -5.71 -11.28
N LYS A 68 -3.49 -4.79 -11.87
CA LYS A 68 -3.05 -4.02 -13.02
C LYS A 68 -2.74 -2.59 -12.60
N GLY A 69 -1.69 -2.02 -13.19
CA GLY A 69 -1.43 -0.59 -13.04
C GLY A 69 -2.61 0.24 -13.53
N GLY A 70 -2.88 1.32 -12.83
CA GLY A 70 -4.02 2.18 -13.10
C GLY A 70 -3.76 3.62 -12.66
N HIS A 71 -4.74 4.47 -12.91
CA HIS A 71 -4.74 5.86 -12.45
C HIS A 71 -5.62 5.96 -11.20
N VAL A 72 -4.98 6.29 -10.07
CA VAL A 72 -5.63 6.45 -8.76
C VAL A 72 -5.64 7.93 -8.40
N TYR A 73 -6.81 8.50 -8.23
CA TYR A 73 -6.97 9.86 -7.73
C TYR A 73 -7.67 9.83 -6.37
N PHE A 74 -7.03 10.37 -5.34
CA PHE A 74 -7.64 10.49 -4.02
C PHE A 74 -8.47 11.78 -3.92
N ASP A 75 -9.73 11.67 -3.51
CA ASP A 75 -10.58 12.83 -3.30
C ASP A 75 -10.11 13.69 -2.12
N MET A 76 -9.48 13.03 -1.15
CA MET A 76 -8.83 13.67 -0.02
C MET A 76 -7.49 12.99 0.28
N VAL A 77 -6.51 13.78 0.69
CA VAL A 77 -5.20 13.28 1.07
C VAL A 77 -5.32 12.28 2.22
N SER A 78 -4.84 11.07 2.01
CA SER A 78 -4.85 10.00 3.01
C SER A 78 -3.51 9.28 3.05
N VAL A 79 -2.83 9.38 4.19
CA VAL A 79 -1.56 8.70 4.44
C VAL A 79 -1.72 7.18 4.31
N GLY A 80 -2.75 6.64 4.97
CA GLY A 80 -3.01 5.20 4.96
C GLY A 80 -3.31 4.65 3.58
N ALA A 81 -4.15 5.34 2.80
CA ALA A 81 -4.46 4.96 1.43
C ALA A 81 -3.21 5.04 0.54
N THR A 82 -2.44 6.13 0.63
CA THR A 82 -1.19 6.28 -0.13
C THR A 82 -0.23 5.13 0.13
N MET A 83 0.00 4.76 1.40
CA MET A 83 0.87 3.63 1.76
C MET A 83 0.34 2.30 1.22
N ASN A 84 -0.96 2.04 1.38
CA ASN A 84 -1.57 0.78 0.92
C ASN A 84 -1.48 0.62 -0.60
N ILE A 85 -1.83 1.67 -1.33
CA ILE A 85 -1.78 1.62 -2.79
C ILE A 85 -0.33 1.53 -3.28
N LEU A 86 0.61 2.21 -2.63
CA LEU A 86 2.03 2.11 -2.92
C LEU A 86 2.54 0.66 -2.79
N LEU A 87 2.17 -0.02 -1.70
CA LEU A 87 2.52 -1.42 -1.45
C LEU A 87 1.90 -2.36 -2.51
N ALA A 88 0.62 -2.19 -2.82
CA ALA A 88 -0.06 -3.01 -3.82
C ALA A 88 0.49 -2.77 -5.23
N ALA A 89 0.69 -1.51 -5.62
CA ALA A 89 1.19 -1.10 -6.93
C ALA A 89 2.61 -1.60 -7.23
N THR A 90 3.42 -1.81 -6.19
CA THR A 90 4.79 -2.32 -6.35
C THR A 90 4.84 -3.66 -7.08
N LEU A 91 3.84 -4.52 -6.89
CA LEU A 91 3.76 -5.85 -7.50
C LEU A 91 2.67 -5.95 -8.60
N ALA A 92 1.99 -4.86 -8.92
CA ALA A 92 1.01 -4.80 -10.00
C ALA A 92 1.68 -4.84 -11.37
N SER A 93 0.97 -5.30 -12.38
CA SER A 93 1.47 -5.29 -13.76
C SER A 93 1.28 -3.90 -14.39
N GLY A 94 2.34 -3.32 -14.96
CA GLY A 94 2.28 -2.03 -15.65
C GLY A 94 2.68 -0.85 -14.78
N MET A 95 2.09 0.31 -15.04
CA MET A 95 2.37 1.56 -14.33
C MET A 95 1.13 2.03 -13.56
N THR A 96 1.31 2.37 -12.30
CA THR A 96 0.30 3.03 -11.48
C THR A 96 0.71 4.48 -11.25
N ILE A 97 -0.23 5.39 -11.49
CA ILE A 97 -0.08 6.82 -11.19
C ILE A 97 -1.06 7.13 -10.05
N ILE A 98 -0.52 7.65 -8.96
CA ILE A 98 -1.31 8.00 -7.78
C ILE A 98 -1.24 9.51 -7.62
N GLU A 99 -2.39 10.18 -7.67
CA GLU A 99 -2.51 11.63 -7.56
C GLU A 99 -3.20 12.04 -6.25
N ASN A 100 -2.93 13.27 -5.83
CA ASN A 100 -3.35 13.82 -4.54
C ASN A 100 -2.84 12.97 -3.34
N CYS A 101 -1.57 12.54 -3.45
CA CYS A 101 -0.92 11.71 -2.45
C CYS A 101 -0.59 12.46 -1.17
N ALA A 102 -0.47 11.71 -0.09
CA ALA A 102 0.18 12.17 1.14
C ALA A 102 1.69 12.39 0.90
N LYS A 103 2.24 13.46 1.50
CA LYS A 103 3.64 13.92 1.28
C LYS A 103 4.54 13.73 2.48
N GLU A 104 4.03 13.11 3.53
CA GLU A 104 4.74 12.95 4.79
C GLU A 104 6.05 12.18 4.63
N PRO A 105 7.08 12.48 5.44
CA PRO A 105 8.41 11.88 5.33
C PRO A 105 8.40 10.36 5.32
N HIS A 106 7.51 9.72 6.07
CA HIS A 106 7.42 8.25 6.11
C HIS A 106 6.89 7.62 4.81
N ILE A 107 6.19 8.38 3.95
CA ILE A 107 5.86 7.93 2.58
C ILE A 107 7.12 7.87 1.73
N VAL A 108 7.99 8.88 1.88
CA VAL A 108 9.29 8.91 1.19
C VAL A 108 10.17 7.77 1.67
N ASP A 109 10.21 7.52 2.99
CA ASP A 109 10.98 6.42 3.57
C ASP A 109 10.48 5.06 3.07
N LEU A 110 9.16 4.86 3.01
CA LEU A 110 8.57 3.64 2.45
C LEU A 110 8.95 3.45 0.98
N ALA A 111 8.87 4.51 0.17
CA ALA A 111 9.24 4.45 -1.24
C ALA A 111 10.74 4.13 -1.42
N ASN A 112 11.60 4.74 -0.62
CA ASN A 112 13.05 4.46 -0.62
C ASN A 112 13.33 3.02 -0.20
N PHE A 113 12.65 2.52 0.82
CA PHE A 113 12.76 1.14 1.28
C PHE A 113 12.35 0.15 0.17
N LEU A 114 11.20 0.38 -0.46
CA LEU A 114 10.72 -0.46 -1.57
C LEU A 114 11.66 -0.39 -2.78
N ASN A 115 12.17 0.80 -3.12
CA ASN A 115 13.15 0.97 -4.20
C ASN A 115 14.45 0.21 -3.91
N ALA A 116 14.92 0.21 -2.65
CA ALA A 116 16.07 -0.59 -2.23
C ALA A 116 15.82 -2.11 -2.35
N MET A 117 14.55 -2.54 -2.29
CA MET A 117 14.13 -3.92 -2.57
C MET A 117 13.95 -4.22 -4.06
N GLY A 118 14.14 -3.25 -4.94
CA GLY A 118 14.03 -3.42 -6.39
C GLY A 118 12.74 -2.90 -7.01
N ALA A 119 11.88 -2.22 -6.25
CA ALA A 119 10.73 -1.51 -6.80
C ALA A 119 11.19 -0.31 -7.65
N ARG A 120 10.25 0.26 -8.40
CA ARG A 120 10.49 1.43 -9.26
C ARG A 120 9.46 2.50 -8.96
N ILE A 121 9.73 3.28 -7.92
CA ILE A 121 8.84 4.32 -7.39
C ILE A 121 9.53 5.66 -7.56
N SER A 122 8.80 6.65 -8.07
CA SER A 122 9.25 8.04 -8.23
C SER A 122 8.16 9.01 -7.80
N GLY A 123 8.54 10.24 -7.41
CA GLY A 123 7.60 11.29 -7.01
C GLY A 123 7.14 11.20 -5.55
N ALA A 124 7.66 10.29 -4.73
CA ALA A 124 7.35 10.27 -3.30
C ALA A 124 7.72 11.61 -2.63
N GLY A 125 6.82 12.14 -1.80
CA GLY A 125 6.95 13.48 -1.21
C GLY A 125 6.35 14.60 -2.07
N THR A 126 5.79 14.28 -3.24
CA THR A 126 5.02 15.20 -4.08
C THR A 126 3.55 14.79 -4.16
N ASP A 127 2.74 15.56 -4.88
CA ASP A 127 1.31 15.28 -5.10
C ASP A 127 1.07 14.03 -5.93
N VAL A 128 2.06 13.63 -6.75
CA VAL A 128 1.94 12.56 -7.73
C VAL A 128 3.06 11.56 -7.53
N ILE A 129 2.67 10.32 -7.26
CA ILE A 129 3.60 9.19 -7.16
C ILE A 129 3.39 8.27 -8.36
N LYS A 130 4.48 7.89 -9.01
CA LYS A 130 4.47 6.93 -10.12
C LYS A 130 5.17 5.66 -9.67
N VAL A 131 4.47 4.54 -9.83
CA VAL A 131 4.96 3.22 -9.47
C VAL A 131 4.97 2.35 -10.73
N ARG A 132 6.13 1.89 -11.13
CA ARG A 132 6.24 0.86 -12.15
C ARG A 132 6.35 -0.50 -11.48
N GLY A 133 5.33 -1.31 -11.63
CA GLY A 133 5.26 -2.61 -10.99
C GLY A 133 6.39 -3.55 -11.43
N VAL A 134 6.80 -4.41 -10.52
CA VAL A 134 7.85 -5.40 -10.74
C VAL A 134 7.32 -6.80 -10.42
N ARG A 135 7.85 -7.83 -11.08
CA ARG A 135 7.41 -9.22 -10.86
C ARG A 135 7.74 -9.75 -9.46
N SER A 136 8.77 -9.23 -8.85
CA SER A 136 9.16 -9.59 -7.49
C SER A 136 10.04 -8.50 -6.88
N VAL A 137 9.94 -8.32 -5.59
CA VAL A 137 10.90 -7.55 -4.80
C VAL A 137 11.87 -8.50 -4.11
N LEU A 138 13.13 -8.09 -4.01
CA LEU A 138 14.17 -8.88 -3.37
C LEU A 138 13.87 -8.98 -1.87
N ARG A 139 14.07 -10.18 -1.30
CA ARG A 139 14.26 -10.27 0.15
C ARG A 139 15.59 -9.59 0.45
N PHE A 140 15.60 -8.62 1.37
CA PHE A 140 16.87 -8.17 1.90
C PHE A 140 17.61 -9.39 2.44
N PRO A 141 18.83 -9.70 1.98
CA PRO A 141 19.70 -10.54 2.76
C PRO A 141 19.79 -9.83 4.11
N THR A 142 19.43 -10.55 5.19
CA THR A 142 19.53 -10.07 6.56
C THR A 142 20.80 -9.24 6.71
N CYS A 143 20.65 -7.94 6.98
CA CYS A 143 21.75 -6.99 6.96
C CYS A 143 22.71 -7.29 8.11
N HIS A 144 23.69 -8.16 7.87
CA HIS A 144 24.87 -8.29 8.73
C HIS A 144 25.81 -7.07 8.64
N ARG A 145 25.42 -6.01 7.91
CA ARG A 145 26.26 -4.83 7.69
C ARG A 145 25.91 -3.60 8.52
N GLN A 146 24.86 -3.63 9.34
CA GLN A 146 24.48 -2.47 10.16
C GLN A 146 25.31 -2.27 11.43
N GLN A 147 26.27 -3.16 11.73
CA GLN A 147 27.15 -2.97 12.89
C GLN A 147 28.38 -2.10 12.64
N ARG A 148 28.57 -1.53 11.43
CA ARG A 148 29.74 -0.70 11.13
C ARG A 148 29.49 0.81 11.03
N CYS A 149 28.25 1.27 11.13
CA CYS A 149 27.96 2.73 11.03
C CYS A 149 27.79 3.45 12.39
N ILE A 150 28.02 2.77 13.51
CA ILE A 150 27.97 3.43 14.84
C ILE A 150 29.34 3.25 15.52
N ARG A 151 30.40 3.71 14.85
CA ARG A 151 31.70 3.98 15.46
C ARG A 151 32.41 5.02 14.61
N THR A 152 32.07 6.27 14.84
CA THR A 152 32.94 7.45 14.87
C THR A 152 32.18 8.59 15.52
#